data_bd7a3d34737d5cd057cd8d0ebca2ae10
#
_entry.id   bd7a3d34737d5cd057cd8d0ebca2ae10
#
_cell.length_a   1.000
_cell.length_b   1.000
_cell.length_c   1.000
_cell.angle_alpha   90.00
_cell.angle_beta   90.00
_cell.angle_gamma   90.00
#
_symmetry.space_group_name_H-M   'P 1'
#
loop_
_entity.id
_entity.type
_entity.pdbx_description
1 polymer ?
#
loop_
_entity_poly.entity_id
_entity_poly.type
_entity_poly.pdbx_seq_one_letter_code
_entity_poly.pdbx_strand_id
1 'polypeptide(L)'
;LKGEIPMAELRKILFKLEEEDVLVKGFFKEGSETLYWLLKDDIDSVKGHLFQGSFVLNQADRLAHYLNEDVKQKFGLGACNVIFNSTRMTGAFKMSKRGKDVVITEFVGTNHERHVIEAWCRQWRLSIEWELKSDEKVEV
;
A
#
# COMPACT_ATOMS: atom_id res chain seq x y z
N LEU A 1 3.17 22.08 -17.11
CA LEU A 1 4.50 22.33 -16.59
C LEU A 1 5.38 23.02 -17.62
N LYS A 2 5.90 24.14 -17.24
CA LYS A 2 6.95 24.75 -18.05
C LYS A 2 8.14 23.78 -18.06
N GLY A 3 8.54 23.37 -19.24
CA GLY A 3 9.65 22.43 -19.37
C GLY A 3 9.26 20.98 -19.44
N GLU A 4 8.03 20.68 -19.86
CA GLU A 4 7.68 19.31 -20.16
C GLU A 4 8.66 18.72 -21.17
N ILE A 5 9.18 17.54 -20.86
CA ILE A 5 10.10 16.84 -21.75
C ILE A 5 9.28 16.10 -22.80
N PRO A 6 9.56 16.30 -24.09
CA PRO A 6 8.89 15.50 -25.12
C PRO A 6 9.08 14.01 -24.87
N MET A 7 8.06 13.21 -25.18
CA MET A 7 8.07 11.77 -24.92
C MET A 7 9.30 11.08 -25.55
N ALA A 8 9.68 11.48 -26.75
CA ALA A 8 10.84 10.90 -27.43
C ALA A 8 12.16 11.15 -26.67
N GLU A 9 12.32 12.34 -26.12
CA GLU A 9 13.50 12.66 -25.32
C GLU A 9 13.49 11.94 -23.97
N LEU A 10 12.31 11.85 -23.35
CA LEU A 10 12.15 11.11 -22.10
C LEU A 10 12.56 9.65 -22.30
N ARG A 11 12.14 9.01 -23.38
CA ARG A 11 12.54 7.63 -23.67
C ARG A 11 14.03 7.47 -23.83
N LYS A 12 14.70 8.43 -24.49
CA LYS A 12 16.15 8.39 -24.64
C LYS A 12 16.86 8.48 -23.29
N ILE A 13 16.37 9.35 -22.41
CA ILE A 13 16.93 9.49 -21.06
C ILE A 13 16.73 8.20 -20.27
N LEU A 14 15.55 7.62 -20.32
CA LEU A 14 15.25 6.38 -19.61
C LEU A 14 16.11 5.20 -20.09
N PHE A 15 16.29 5.05 -21.41
CA PHE A 15 17.15 4.02 -21.97
C PHE A 15 18.62 4.21 -21.56
N LYS A 16 19.08 5.43 -21.55
CA LYS A 16 20.44 5.72 -21.12
C LYS A 16 20.65 5.37 -19.65
N LEU A 17 19.71 5.72 -18.79
CA LEU A 17 19.77 5.39 -17.37
C LEU A 17 19.68 3.88 -17.12
N GLU A 18 18.94 3.16 -17.95
CA GLU A 18 18.90 1.69 -17.89
C GLU A 18 20.25 1.10 -18.28
N GLU A 19 20.89 1.61 -19.34
CA GLU A 19 22.22 1.16 -19.76
C GLU A 19 23.28 1.44 -18.68
N GLU A 20 23.12 2.51 -17.92
CA GLU A 20 24.01 2.88 -16.83
C GLU A 20 23.68 2.18 -15.51
N ASP A 21 22.76 1.24 -15.52
CA ASP A 21 22.29 0.51 -14.33
C ASP A 21 21.69 1.41 -13.23
N VAL A 22 21.18 2.58 -13.59
CA VAL A 22 20.51 3.48 -12.64
C VAL A 22 19.03 3.14 -12.53
N LEU A 23 18.40 2.74 -13.64
CA LEU A 23 17.00 2.35 -13.70
C LEU A 23 16.84 0.89 -14.09
N VAL A 24 15.79 0.29 -13.58
CA VAL A 24 15.35 -1.06 -13.94
C VAL A 24 13.94 -0.95 -14.50
N LYS A 25 13.73 -1.57 -15.65
CA LYS A 25 12.41 -1.65 -16.29
C LYS A 25 11.82 -3.02 -16.04
N GLY A 26 10.55 -3.07 -15.72
CA GLY A 26 9.89 -4.35 -15.53
C GLY A 26 8.43 -4.25 -15.17
N PHE A 27 7.82 -5.42 -14.99
CA PHE A 27 6.46 -5.55 -14.49
C PHE A 27 6.55 -5.79 -12.99
N PHE A 28 6.23 -4.77 -12.20
CA PHE A 28 6.43 -4.79 -10.74
C PHE A 28 5.17 -5.18 -9.97
N LYS A 29 4.11 -5.50 -10.69
CA LYS A 29 2.86 -5.95 -10.11
C LYS A 29 2.43 -7.20 -10.86
N GLU A 30 2.15 -8.26 -10.12
CA GLU A 30 1.71 -9.52 -10.70
C GLU A 30 0.45 -9.34 -11.55
N GLY A 31 0.46 -9.88 -12.76
CA GLY A 31 -0.65 -9.75 -13.70
C GLY A 31 -0.74 -8.42 -14.42
N SER A 32 0.13 -7.47 -14.15
CA SER A 32 0.13 -6.18 -14.83
C SER A 32 0.88 -6.27 -16.16
N GLU A 33 0.31 -5.63 -17.19
CA GLU A 33 0.97 -5.46 -18.48
C GLU A 33 1.69 -4.11 -18.58
N THR A 34 1.60 -3.29 -17.54
CA THR A 34 2.22 -1.97 -17.52
C THR A 34 3.67 -2.08 -17.09
N LEU A 35 4.56 -1.55 -17.92
CA LEU A 35 5.98 -1.46 -17.61
C LEU A 35 6.24 -0.20 -16.77
N TYR A 36 7.06 -0.38 -15.76
CA TYR A 36 7.47 0.71 -14.86
C TYR A 36 8.98 0.85 -14.87
N TRP A 37 9.44 2.07 -14.56
CA TRP A 37 10.84 2.38 -14.40
C TRP A 37 11.09 2.69 -12.93
N LEU A 38 12.00 1.98 -12.30
CA LEU A 38 12.35 2.19 -10.90
C LEU A 38 13.85 2.38 -10.76
N LEU A 39 14.26 3.14 -9.75
CA LEU A 39 15.67 3.27 -9.43
C LEU A 39 16.19 1.92 -8.91
N LYS A 40 17.30 1.47 -9.45
CA LYS A 40 17.91 0.21 -9.04
C LYS A 40 18.28 0.22 -7.55
N ASP A 41 18.79 1.35 -7.06
CA ASP A 41 19.14 1.48 -5.64
C ASP A 41 17.94 1.26 -4.72
N ASP A 42 16.75 1.74 -5.12
CA ASP A 42 15.54 1.53 -4.34
C ASP A 42 15.14 0.06 -4.30
N ILE A 43 15.26 -0.66 -5.42
CA ILE A 43 14.96 -2.09 -5.49
C ILE A 43 15.95 -2.88 -4.63
N ASP A 44 17.22 -2.58 -4.75
CA ASP A 44 18.27 -3.29 -3.98
C ASP A 44 18.11 -3.04 -2.48
N SER A 45 17.70 -1.82 -2.11
CA SER A 45 17.41 -1.49 -0.71
C SER A 45 16.24 -2.32 -0.18
N VAL A 46 15.17 -2.47 -0.95
CA VAL A 46 14.02 -3.29 -0.57
C VAL A 46 14.44 -4.76 -0.43
N LYS A 47 15.21 -5.27 -1.38
CA LYS A 47 15.70 -6.66 -1.31
C LYS A 47 16.58 -6.92 -0.10
N GLY A 48 17.40 -5.94 0.28
CA GLY A 48 18.28 -6.05 1.44
C GLY A 48 17.55 -5.91 2.76
N HIS A 49 16.36 -5.31 2.76
CA HIS A 49 15.57 -5.01 3.94
C HIS A 49 14.17 -5.59 3.82
N LEU A 50 14.08 -6.90 3.55
CA LEU A 50 12.79 -7.57 3.52
C LEU A 50 12.10 -7.40 4.87
N PHE A 51 11.06 -6.60 4.88
CA PHE A 51 10.28 -6.38 6.08
C PHE A 51 9.54 -7.67 6.44
N GLN A 52 9.80 -8.18 7.63
CA GLN A 52 9.09 -9.33 8.17
C GLN A 52 8.20 -8.84 9.30
N GLY A 53 6.92 -9.15 9.20
CA GLY A 53 5.94 -8.74 10.18
C GLY A 53 4.77 -8.03 9.54
N SER A 54 3.93 -7.46 10.38
CA SER A 54 2.70 -6.81 9.93
C SER A 54 2.81 -5.29 10.05
N PHE A 55 2.22 -4.60 9.09
CA PHE A 55 2.18 -3.13 9.12
C PHE A 55 0.93 -2.62 8.41
N VAL A 56 0.59 -1.37 8.69
CA VAL A 56 -0.54 -0.69 8.06
C VAL A 56 -0.03 0.27 7.00
N LEU A 57 -0.59 0.14 5.80
CA LEU A 57 -0.36 1.09 4.71
C LEU A 57 -1.54 2.04 4.66
N ASN A 58 -1.27 3.32 4.91
CA ASN A 58 -2.31 4.35 4.94
C ASN A 58 -2.90 4.56 3.55
N GLN A 59 -4.22 4.80 3.48
CA GLN A 59 -4.91 5.00 2.20
C GLN A 59 -4.41 6.23 1.42
N ALA A 60 -3.79 7.18 2.08
CA ALA A 60 -3.22 8.36 1.43
C ALA A 60 -1.86 8.09 0.80
N ASP A 61 -1.26 6.94 1.08
CA ASP A 61 0.03 6.56 0.51
C ASP A 61 -0.13 6.27 -0.98
N ARG A 62 0.88 6.65 -1.76
CA ARG A 62 0.87 6.41 -3.21
C ARG A 62 0.80 4.93 -3.55
N LEU A 63 1.45 4.09 -2.77
CA LEU A 63 1.38 2.64 -2.98
C LEU A 63 -0.03 2.12 -2.76
N ALA A 64 -0.75 2.66 -1.77
CA ALA A 64 -2.14 2.31 -1.56
C ALA A 64 -3.01 2.68 -2.76
N HIS A 65 -2.77 3.84 -3.35
CA HIS A 65 -3.45 4.24 -4.59
C HIS A 65 -3.17 3.27 -5.73
N TYR A 66 -1.93 2.88 -5.87
CA TYR A 66 -1.51 1.92 -6.90
C TYR A 66 -2.22 0.57 -6.72
N LEU A 67 -2.47 0.18 -5.48
CA LEU A 67 -3.06 -1.12 -5.16
C LEU A 67 -4.59 -1.09 -5.02
N ASN A 68 -5.24 0.05 -5.24
CA ASN A 68 -6.69 0.20 -5.03
C ASN A 68 -7.53 -0.88 -5.68
N GLU A 69 -7.26 -1.20 -6.94
CA GLU A 69 -8.04 -2.23 -7.64
C GLU A 69 -7.82 -3.62 -7.05
N ASP A 70 -6.59 -3.93 -6.68
CA ASP A 70 -6.28 -5.22 -6.06
C ASP A 70 -6.96 -5.37 -4.71
N VAL A 71 -6.96 -4.29 -3.92
CA VAL A 71 -7.63 -4.24 -2.62
C VAL A 71 -9.13 -4.43 -2.78
N LYS A 72 -9.72 -3.74 -3.75
CA LYS A 72 -11.14 -3.86 -4.03
C LYS A 72 -11.53 -5.28 -4.45
N GLN A 73 -10.73 -5.91 -5.31
CA GLN A 73 -10.97 -7.28 -5.74
C GLN A 73 -10.83 -8.26 -4.59
N LYS A 74 -9.83 -8.09 -3.74
CA LYS A 74 -9.54 -9.03 -2.66
C LYS A 74 -10.47 -8.86 -1.46
N PHE A 75 -10.76 -7.62 -1.07
CA PHE A 75 -11.49 -7.33 0.17
C PHE A 75 -12.87 -6.72 -0.04
N GLY A 76 -13.20 -6.32 -1.26
CA GLY A 76 -14.48 -5.69 -1.57
C GLY A 76 -14.62 -4.26 -1.05
N LEU A 77 -13.53 -3.65 -0.61
CA LEU A 77 -13.53 -2.26 -0.12
C LEU A 77 -12.95 -1.32 -1.17
N GLY A 78 -13.51 -0.13 -1.26
CA GLY A 78 -12.94 0.95 -2.05
C GLY A 78 -11.67 1.50 -1.39
N ALA A 79 -11.36 2.78 -1.60
CA ALA A 79 -10.16 3.39 -1.00
C ALA A 79 -10.15 3.16 0.52
N CYS A 80 -9.13 2.49 1.02
CA CYS A 80 -9.04 2.09 2.42
C CYS A 80 -7.58 1.92 2.82
N ASN A 81 -7.37 1.75 4.13
CA ASN A 81 -6.07 1.37 4.66
C ASN A 81 -5.90 -0.13 4.48
N VAL A 82 -4.68 -0.56 4.23
CA VAL A 82 -4.39 -1.97 3.95
C VAL A 82 -3.41 -2.50 4.98
N ILE A 83 -3.63 -3.73 5.41
CA ILE A 83 -2.73 -4.41 6.34
C ILE A 83 -1.91 -5.43 5.54
N PHE A 84 -0.61 -5.34 5.69
CA PHE A 84 0.32 -6.29 5.11
C PHE A 84 0.92 -7.17 6.20
N ASN A 85 1.12 -8.42 5.87
CA ASN A 85 1.99 -9.30 6.63
C ASN A 85 3.13 -9.71 5.69
N SER A 86 4.30 -9.18 5.95
CA SER A 86 5.45 -9.23 5.03
C SER A 86 5.07 -8.61 3.69
N THR A 87 4.94 -9.39 2.63
CA THR A 87 4.62 -8.88 1.30
C THR A 87 3.18 -9.14 0.88
N ARG A 88 2.37 -9.72 1.76
CA ARG A 88 1.00 -10.12 1.44
C ARG A 88 -0.01 -9.18 2.08
N MET A 89 -1.04 -8.81 1.32
CA MET A 89 -2.19 -8.10 1.87
C MET A 89 -3.04 -9.09 2.65
N THR A 90 -3.20 -8.85 3.95
CA THR A 90 -3.94 -9.76 4.82
C THR A 90 -5.21 -9.14 5.39
N GLY A 91 -5.39 -7.85 5.24
CA GLY A 91 -6.58 -7.18 5.72
C GLY A 91 -6.72 -5.78 5.15
N ALA A 92 -7.88 -5.20 5.38
CA ALA A 92 -8.20 -3.83 4.97
C ALA A 92 -9.22 -3.24 5.92
N PHE A 93 -9.18 -1.93 6.08
CA PHE A 93 -10.14 -1.26 6.93
C PHE A 93 -10.35 0.18 6.52
N LYS A 94 -11.53 0.68 6.83
CA LYS A 94 -11.85 2.11 6.70
C LYS A 94 -12.03 2.69 8.09
N MET A 95 -11.55 3.90 8.26
CA MET A 95 -11.64 4.60 9.53
C MET A 95 -12.03 6.05 9.32
N SER A 96 -12.57 6.65 10.37
CA SER A 96 -12.68 8.09 10.50
C SER A 96 -11.98 8.52 11.77
N LYS A 97 -11.43 9.72 11.76
CA LYS A 97 -10.68 10.26 12.88
C LYS A 97 -11.47 11.39 13.53
N ARG A 98 -11.69 11.30 14.83
CA ARG A 98 -12.37 12.33 15.63
C ARG A 98 -11.42 12.75 16.74
N GLY A 99 -10.64 13.82 16.50
CA GLY A 99 -9.60 14.23 17.43
C GLY A 99 -8.53 13.15 17.57
N LYS A 100 -8.40 12.58 18.78
CA LYS A 100 -7.48 11.47 19.06
C LYS A 100 -8.17 10.10 18.98
N ASP A 101 -9.44 10.06 18.62
CA ASP A 101 -10.19 8.83 18.51
C ASP A 101 -10.23 8.38 17.07
N VAL A 102 -9.95 7.11 16.85
CA VAL A 102 -10.07 6.46 15.55
C VAL A 102 -11.26 5.53 15.62
N VAL A 103 -12.19 5.70 14.69
CA VAL A 103 -13.37 4.88 14.58
C VAL A 103 -13.23 3.98 13.34
N ILE A 104 -13.20 2.68 13.56
CA ILE A 104 -13.12 1.71 12.46
C ILE A 104 -14.54 1.39 12.02
N THR A 105 -14.86 1.73 10.78
CA THR A 105 -16.22 1.57 10.25
C THR A 105 -16.38 0.36 9.35
N GLU A 106 -15.32 -0.08 8.71
CA GLU A 106 -15.32 -1.28 7.88
C GLU A 106 -14.00 -2.01 8.10
N PHE A 107 -14.07 -3.33 8.14
CA PHE A 107 -12.90 -4.16 8.41
C PHE A 107 -13.05 -5.53 7.74
N VAL A 108 -11.97 -5.97 7.11
CA VAL A 108 -11.83 -7.33 6.58
C VAL A 108 -10.51 -7.87 7.07
N GLY A 109 -10.54 -9.02 7.73
CA GLY A 109 -9.34 -9.64 8.29
C GLY A 109 -9.68 -10.58 9.44
N THR A 110 -8.65 -11.07 10.10
CA THR A 110 -8.77 -11.94 11.27
C THR A 110 -8.50 -11.16 12.55
N ASN A 111 -8.54 -11.85 13.69
CA ASN A 111 -8.15 -11.24 14.96
C ASN A 111 -6.71 -10.75 14.96
N HIS A 112 -5.83 -11.41 14.21
CA HIS A 112 -4.45 -10.95 14.06
C HIS A 112 -4.41 -9.55 13.46
N GLU A 113 -5.15 -9.29 12.39
CA GLU A 113 -5.22 -7.99 11.75
C GLU A 113 -5.85 -6.93 12.66
N ARG A 114 -6.83 -7.32 13.48
CA ARG A 114 -7.38 -6.41 14.49
C ARG A 114 -6.28 -5.96 15.46
N HIS A 115 -5.45 -6.88 15.92
CA HIS A 115 -4.33 -6.55 16.81
C HIS A 115 -3.30 -5.65 16.11
N VAL A 116 -3.08 -5.84 14.83
CA VAL A 116 -2.18 -4.96 14.05
C VAL A 116 -2.72 -3.53 14.04
N ILE A 117 -4.02 -3.36 13.82
CA ILE A 117 -4.66 -2.04 13.84
C ILE A 117 -4.54 -1.41 15.23
N GLU A 118 -4.81 -2.17 16.27
CA GLU A 118 -4.71 -1.69 17.65
C GLU A 118 -3.28 -1.24 18.00
N ALA A 119 -2.29 -2.03 17.60
CA ALA A 119 -0.89 -1.67 17.81
C ALA A 119 -0.51 -0.41 17.04
N TRP A 120 -0.99 -0.28 15.81
CA TRP A 120 -0.77 0.90 14.98
C TRP A 120 -1.35 2.15 15.62
N CYS A 121 -2.59 2.07 16.14
CA CYS A 121 -3.22 3.19 16.84
C CYS A 121 -2.46 3.56 18.11
N ARG A 122 -1.99 2.57 18.88
CA ARG A 122 -1.19 2.83 20.08
C ARG A 122 0.12 3.55 19.75
N GLN A 123 0.75 3.18 18.65
CA GLN A 123 1.99 3.82 18.20
C GLN A 123 1.80 5.32 18.00
N TRP A 124 0.65 5.72 17.51
CA TRP A 124 0.30 7.11 17.25
C TRP A 124 -0.45 7.76 18.42
N ARG A 125 -0.57 7.05 19.55
CA ARG A 125 -1.30 7.50 20.75
C ARG A 125 -2.75 7.85 20.44
N LEU A 126 -3.39 7.04 19.62
CA LEU A 126 -4.79 7.19 19.24
C LEU A 126 -5.63 6.15 19.98
N SER A 127 -6.81 6.55 20.44
CA SER A 127 -7.80 5.63 20.96
C SER A 127 -8.55 4.99 19.81
N ILE A 128 -8.92 3.73 19.94
CA ILE A 128 -9.59 3.00 18.88
C ILE A 128 -11.00 2.62 19.33
N GLU A 129 -11.96 2.78 18.43
CA GLU A 129 -13.33 2.39 18.62
C GLU A 129 -13.80 1.62 17.39
N TRP A 130 -14.46 0.51 17.63
CA TRP A 130 -14.97 -0.34 16.55
C TRP A 130 -16.46 -0.13 16.38
N GLU A 131 -16.84 0.53 15.28
CA GLU A 131 -18.23 0.75 14.90
C GLU A 131 -18.46 0.12 13.53
N LEU A 132 -18.35 -1.19 13.47
CA LEU A 132 -18.52 -1.90 12.20
C LEU A 132 -19.98 -1.81 11.76
N LYS A 133 -20.16 -1.51 10.48
CA LYS A 133 -21.47 -1.58 9.87
C LYS A 133 -21.92 -3.03 9.93
N SER A 134 -23.22 -3.23 10.21
CA SER A 134 -23.80 -4.54 10.45
C SER A 134 -23.30 -5.63 9.52
N ASP A 135 -23.09 -6.81 10.05
CA ASP A 135 -22.74 -8.03 9.33
C ASP A 135 -21.35 -8.06 8.69
N GLU A 136 -20.50 -7.10 9.04
CA GLU A 136 -19.10 -7.23 8.68
C GLU A 136 -18.51 -8.42 9.41
N LYS A 137 -18.14 -9.42 8.64
CA LYS A 137 -17.60 -10.64 9.19
C LYS A 137 -16.09 -10.54 9.29
N VAL A 138 -15.58 -10.90 10.44
CA VAL A 138 -14.16 -11.11 10.60
C VAL A 138 -13.83 -12.45 9.92
N GLU A 139 -12.91 -12.41 8.98
CA GLU A 139 -12.40 -13.62 8.35
C GLU A 139 -11.59 -14.41 9.37
N VAL A 140 -11.93 -15.67 9.52
CA VAL A 140 -11.28 -16.52 10.50
C VAL A 140 -10.20 -17.38 9.87
#